data_65a380af753fc7799ad9b6dd2662a9c0
#
_entry.id   65a380af753fc7799ad9b6dd2662a9c0
#
_cell.length_a   1.000
_cell.length_b   1.000
_cell.length_c   1.000
_cell.angle_alpha   90.00
_cell.angle_beta   90.00
_cell.angle_gamma   90.00
#
_symmetry.space_group_name_H-M   'P 1'
#
loop_
_entity.id
_entity.type
_entity.pdbx_description
1 polymer ?
#
loop_
_entity_poly.entity_id
_entity_poly.type
_entity_poly.pdbx_seq_one_letter_code
_entity_poly.pdbx_strand_id
1 'polypeptide(L)'
;KEMLYYINPEQQTPEELKALLEMHPEIKFVSFMGVDFAGNDTDEKVPINLFIEDINSFLEGMAAQTDGSSVVLPGIATLNNARVDMKVDKSVNWYIDYNYEHFDAQTGKMVGTLRIPCFLIHNEIFVDSRSILQNSLDYVEAQMLEMFKKHPQIAGLEHVDLSQIEKLVFTCATELEFWVKSPREDAPIEALSSSQMMQEQYWQRTRGNVRTALEQTIEMMEAYGLEPEMGHKECGGVRGQIDGAGHMTHVMEQLEVDWKFNIGLQTADNE
;
A
#
# COMPACT_ATOMS: atom_id res chain seq x y z
N LYS A 1 22.57 13.08 2.83
CA LYS A 1 21.84 12.11 3.68
C LYS A 1 20.89 11.32 2.79
N GLU A 2 20.83 10.04 3.03
CA GLU A 2 19.91 9.10 2.36
C GLU A 2 18.45 9.48 2.68
N MET A 3 17.51 9.23 1.77
CA MET A 3 16.10 9.50 2.01
C MET A 3 15.51 8.40 2.90
N LEU A 4 14.56 8.76 3.75
CA LEU A 4 13.77 7.81 4.53
C LEU A 4 12.54 7.43 3.72
N TYR A 5 12.34 6.16 3.45
CA TYR A 5 11.20 5.70 2.65
C TYR A 5 10.10 5.05 3.49
N TYR A 6 10.45 4.38 4.58
CA TYR A 6 9.49 3.74 5.48
C TYR A 6 10.01 3.66 6.91
N ILE A 7 9.11 3.41 7.84
CA ILE A 7 9.36 3.22 9.27
C ILE A 7 8.75 1.88 9.66
N ASN A 8 9.57 0.94 10.10
CA ASN A 8 9.09 -0.38 10.51
C ASN A 8 8.50 -0.35 11.93
N PRO A 9 7.75 -1.38 12.36
CA PRO A 9 7.09 -1.42 13.67
C PRO A 9 8.02 -1.17 14.86
N GLU A 10 9.27 -1.61 14.80
CA GLU A 10 10.24 -1.46 15.88
C GLU A 10 10.68 0.01 16.06
N GLN A 11 10.58 0.82 15.02
CA GLN A 11 10.94 2.24 14.99
C GLN A 11 9.77 3.17 15.34
N GLN A 12 8.59 2.63 15.65
CA GLN A 12 7.35 3.40 15.87
C GLN A 12 7.14 3.81 17.34
N THR A 13 8.20 3.87 18.12
CA THR A 13 8.16 4.48 19.46
C THR A 13 8.29 5.99 19.39
N PRO A 14 7.76 6.75 20.36
CA PRO A 14 7.87 8.21 20.39
C PRO A 14 9.32 8.71 20.26
N GLU A 15 10.26 8.05 20.91
CA GLU A 15 11.67 8.40 20.93
C GLU A 15 12.33 8.19 19.55
N GLU A 16 12.11 7.01 18.95
CA GLU A 16 12.65 6.67 17.63
C GLU A 16 12.05 7.57 16.55
N LEU A 17 10.73 7.81 16.58
CA LEU A 17 10.06 8.68 15.63
C LEU A 17 10.61 10.11 15.67
N LYS A 18 10.79 10.68 16.88
CA LYS A 18 11.36 12.02 17.03
C LYS A 18 12.76 12.09 16.45
N ALA A 19 13.61 11.10 16.76
CA ALA A 19 14.98 11.05 16.25
C ALA A 19 15.02 10.93 14.72
N LEU A 20 14.19 10.07 14.12
CA LEU A 20 14.10 9.91 12.68
C LEU A 20 13.61 11.20 11.98
N LEU A 21 12.56 11.82 12.50
CA LEU A 21 11.98 13.03 11.92
C LEU A 21 12.92 14.24 12.04
N GLU A 22 13.72 14.33 13.11
CA GLU A 22 14.77 15.34 13.23
C GLU A 22 15.89 15.17 12.18
N MET A 23 16.22 13.92 11.83
CA MET A 23 17.20 13.63 10.78
C MET A 23 16.69 13.89 9.37
N HIS A 24 15.37 13.90 9.19
CA HIS A 24 14.67 14.05 7.92
C HIS A 24 13.74 15.27 7.89
N PRO A 25 14.27 16.49 7.95
CA PRO A 25 13.48 17.73 8.03
C PRO A 25 12.67 18.02 6.75
N GLU A 26 12.90 17.30 5.66
CA GLU A 26 12.08 17.33 4.45
C GLU A 26 10.69 16.73 4.66
N ILE A 27 10.47 15.90 5.69
CA ILE A 27 9.17 15.38 6.06
C ILE A 27 8.41 16.45 6.84
N LYS A 28 7.40 17.05 6.23
CA LYS A 28 6.68 18.22 6.76
C LYS A 28 5.32 17.89 7.34
N PHE A 29 4.76 16.74 6.97
CA PHE A 29 3.39 16.36 7.31
C PHE A 29 3.32 14.92 7.80
N VAL A 30 2.29 14.68 8.61
CA VAL A 30 1.77 13.34 8.91
C VAL A 30 0.37 13.24 8.35
N SER A 31 0.01 12.11 7.78
CA SER A 31 -1.32 11.81 7.30
C SER A 31 -1.79 10.48 7.85
N PHE A 32 -3.01 10.44 8.34
CA PHE A 32 -3.62 9.25 8.89
C PHE A 32 -4.52 8.59 7.84
N MET A 33 -4.21 7.33 7.51
CA MET A 33 -4.87 6.58 6.44
C MET A 33 -5.81 5.54 7.04
N GLY A 34 -7.10 5.84 7.03
CA GLY A 34 -8.16 4.85 7.21
C GLY A 34 -8.76 4.49 5.85
N VAL A 35 -9.19 3.27 5.66
CA VAL A 35 -9.77 2.81 4.38
C VAL A 35 -11.24 2.49 4.58
N ASP A 36 -12.12 3.17 3.85
CA ASP A 36 -13.56 2.95 3.90
C ASP A 36 -14.00 1.71 3.08
N PHE A 37 -15.31 1.40 3.08
CA PHE A 37 -15.83 0.24 2.35
C PHE A 37 -15.92 0.44 0.83
N ALA A 38 -15.67 1.63 0.32
CA ALA A 38 -15.52 1.88 -1.10
C ALA A 38 -14.05 1.80 -1.57
N GLY A 39 -13.11 1.55 -0.65
CA GLY A 39 -11.68 1.50 -0.94
C GLY A 39 -11.02 2.87 -0.98
N ASN A 40 -11.70 3.92 -0.51
CA ASN A 40 -11.08 5.24 -0.42
C ASN A 40 -10.27 5.35 0.86
N ASP A 41 -9.06 5.88 0.76
CA ASP A 41 -8.22 6.21 1.88
C ASP A 41 -8.43 7.67 2.34
N THR A 42 -8.29 7.90 3.63
CA THR A 42 -8.30 9.26 4.19
C THR A 42 -6.92 9.90 4.09
N ASP A 43 -6.88 11.23 4.01
CA ASP A 43 -5.63 12.01 3.91
C ASP A 43 -5.72 13.32 4.70
N GLU A 44 -6.06 13.24 5.98
CA GLU A 44 -6.00 14.38 6.88
C GLU A 44 -4.55 14.70 7.23
N LYS A 45 -4.03 15.79 6.70
CA LYS A 45 -2.63 16.20 6.90
C LYS A 45 -2.47 17.05 8.16
N VAL A 46 -1.59 16.60 9.03
CA VAL A 46 -1.17 17.31 10.23
C VAL A 46 0.26 17.83 10.06
N PRO A 47 0.56 19.10 10.40
CA PRO A 47 1.94 19.59 10.41
C PRO A 47 2.83 18.73 11.32
N ILE A 48 4.04 18.42 10.85
CA ILE A 48 4.94 17.51 11.56
C ILE A 48 5.27 18.01 13.00
N ASN A 49 5.38 19.31 13.20
CA ASN A 49 5.66 19.88 14.52
C ASN A 49 4.53 19.60 15.51
N LEU A 50 3.28 19.75 15.09
CA LEU A 50 2.13 19.47 15.92
C LEU A 50 2.06 17.97 16.29
N PHE A 51 2.38 17.09 15.35
CA PHE A 51 2.49 15.66 15.61
C PHE A 51 3.58 15.34 16.65
N ILE A 52 4.75 15.97 16.54
CA ILE A 52 5.88 15.75 17.47
C ILE A 52 5.56 16.28 18.88
N GLU A 53 4.87 17.43 18.98
CA GLU A 53 4.47 18.03 20.25
C GLU A 53 3.53 17.14 21.06
N ASP A 54 2.59 16.49 20.40
CA ASP A 54 1.55 15.63 21.06
C ASP A 54 1.59 14.18 20.54
N ILE A 55 2.78 13.66 20.32
CA ILE A 55 3.01 12.37 19.69
C ILE A 55 2.31 11.21 20.39
N ASN A 56 2.26 11.22 21.71
CA ASN A 56 1.60 10.16 22.48
C ASN A 56 0.10 10.13 22.20
N SER A 57 -0.57 11.27 22.21
CA SER A 57 -2.02 11.35 21.90
C SER A 57 -2.33 10.85 20.49
N PHE A 58 -1.48 11.20 19.51
CA PHE A 58 -1.64 10.69 18.14
C PHE A 58 -1.44 9.17 18.07
N LEU A 59 -0.42 8.65 18.72
CA LEU A 59 -0.14 7.19 18.70
C LEU A 59 -1.17 6.37 19.48
N GLU A 60 -1.83 6.96 20.45
CA GLU A 60 -2.93 6.33 21.20
C GLU A 60 -4.28 6.40 20.48
N GLY A 61 -4.36 7.15 19.35
CA GLY A 61 -5.56 7.28 18.54
C GLY A 61 -6.61 8.24 19.09
N MET A 62 -6.21 9.19 19.95
CA MET A 62 -7.12 10.16 20.55
C MET A 62 -7.12 11.53 19.86
N ALA A 63 -6.10 11.82 19.06
CA ALA A 63 -5.88 13.15 18.47
C ALA A 63 -6.28 13.24 16.99
N ALA A 64 -6.32 12.12 16.26
CA ALA A 64 -6.73 12.10 14.86
C ALA A 64 -8.17 11.60 14.72
N GLN A 65 -8.96 12.33 13.95
CA GLN A 65 -10.38 12.05 13.72
C GLN A 65 -10.77 12.38 12.29
N THR A 66 -11.76 11.67 11.76
CA THR A 66 -12.45 12.03 10.52
C THR A 66 -13.96 12.13 10.76
N ASP A 67 -14.67 12.75 9.84
CA ASP A 67 -16.13 12.85 9.89
C ASP A 67 -16.76 11.61 9.21
N GLY A 68 -17.55 10.85 9.94
CA GLY A 68 -18.22 9.66 9.44
C GLY A 68 -19.17 9.92 8.28
N SER A 69 -19.68 11.16 8.09
CA SER A 69 -20.49 11.55 6.93
C SER A 69 -19.68 11.66 5.64
N SER A 70 -18.35 11.79 5.74
CA SER A 70 -17.41 11.96 4.62
C SER A 70 -16.79 10.65 4.12
N VAL A 71 -17.04 9.55 4.81
CA VAL A 71 -16.48 8.22 4.50
C VAL A 71 -17.60 7.21 4.28
N VAL A 72 -17.39 6.24 3.40
CA VAL A 72 -18.38 5.18 3.10
C VAL A 72 -18.31 4.10 4.17
N LEU A 73 -19.01 4.35 5.28
CA LEU A 73 -19.12 3.42 6.41
C LEU A 73 -20.61 3.11 6.65
N PRO A 74 -21.08 1.88 6.42
CA PRO A 74 -22.49 1.51 6.58
C PRO A 74 -23.03 1.83 7.97
N GLY A 75 -24.19 2.51 8.02
CA GLY A 75 -24.82 2.93 9.26
C GLY A 75 -24.22 4.20 9.91
N ILE A 76 -23.08 4.69 9.43
CA ILE A 76 -22.40 5.88 9.96
C ILE A 76 -22.47 7.04 8.96
N ALA A 77 -22.26 6.77 7.68
CA ALA A 77 -22.23 7.79 6.61
C ALA A 77 -23.54 8.60 6.46
N THR A 78 -24.63 8.14 7.06
CA THR A 78 -25.92 8.88 7.11
C THR A 78 -26.07 9.79 8.33
N LEU A 79 -25.13 9.76 9.27
CA LEU A 79 -25.15 10.57 10.47
C LEU A 79 -24.38 11.87 10.21
N ASN A 80 -25.01 13.02 10.51
CA ASN A 80 -24.34 14.30 10.46
C ASN A 80 -23.33 14.42 11.60
N ASN A 81 -22.11 14.87 11.28
CA ASN A 81 -21.03 15.07 12.24
C ASN A 81 -20.73 13.83 13.10
N ALA A 82 -20.80 12.65 12.52
CA ALA A 82 -20.44 11.42 13.20
C ALA A 82 -18.92 11.40 13.45
N ARG A 83 -18.52 11.43 14.71
CA ARG A 83 -17.11 11.32 15.10
C ARG A 83 -16.61 9.93 14.79
N VAL A 84 -15.52 9.84 14.04
CA VAL A 84 -14.76 8.63 13.80
C VAL A 84 -13.32 8.86 14.23
N ASP A 85 -12.88 8.13 15.24
CA ASP A 85 -11.50 8.21 15.74
C ASP A 85 -10.59 7.34 14.89
N MET A 86 -9.35 7.79 14.69
CA MET A 86 -8.34 7.11 13.89
C MET A 86 -7.27 6.54 14.82
N LYS A 87 -7.27 5.22 14.98
CA LYS A 87 -6.29 4.51 15.78
C LYS A 87 -5.17 3.98 14.91
N VAL A 88 -3.93 4.40 15.17
CA VAL A 88 -2.77 3.97 14.39
C VAL A 88 -2.52 2.48 14.51
N ASP A 89 -2.16 1.84 13.40
CA ASP A 89 -1.73 0.45 13.37
C ASP A 89 -0.21 0.37 13.49
N LYS A 90 0.28 -0.16 14.61
CA LYS A 90 1.70 -0.37 14.88
C LYS A 90 2.22 -1.74 14.44
N SER A 91 1.38 -2.58 13.85
CA SER A 91 1.76 -3.91 13.39
C SER A 91 2.32 -3.95 11.97
N VAL A 92 2.25 -2.85 11.25
CA VAL A 92 2.65 -2.70 9.84
C VAL A 92 3.65 -1.57 9.65
N ASN A 93 4.33 -1.56 8.50
CA ASN A 93 5.21 -0.45 8.12
C ASN A 93 4.40 0.83 7.85
N TRP A 94 5.00 1.98 8.13
CA TRP A 94 4.50 3.29 7.75
C TRP A 94 5.39 3.86 6.66
N TYR A 95 4.82 4.57 5.69
CA TYR A 95 5.53 4.99 4.49
C TYR A 95 5.63 6.50 4.37
N ILE A 96 6.69 6.97 3.72
CA ILE A 96 6.86 8.40 3.41
C ILE A 96 6.41 8.61 1.96
N ASP A 97 5.31 9.34 1.79
CA ASP A 97 4.83 9.79 0.49
C ASP A 97 5.53 11.10 0.11
N TYR A 98 6.39 11.04 -0.90
CA TYR A 98 7.12 12.20 -1.41
C TYR A 98 6.39 12.87 -2.56
N ASN A 99 6.19 14.20 -2.43
CA ASN A 99 5.61 15.00 -3.49
C ASN A 99 6.70 15.43 -4.50
N TYR A 100 6.67 14.86 -5.69
CA TYR A 100 7.65 15.10 -6.75
C TYR A 100 7.61 16.52 -7.32
N GLU A 101 6.58 17.31 -7.04
CA GLU A 101 6.40 18.68 -7.49
C GLU A 101 6.65 19.72 -6.38
N HIS A 102 6.84 19.28 -5.13
CA HIS A 102 7.05 20.16 -3.99
C HIS A 102 8.39 19.90 -3.32
N PHE A 103 9.29 20.88 -3.39
CA PHE A 103 10.63 20.80 -2.83
C PHE A 103 10.78 21.71 -1.61
N ASP A 104 11.38 21.18 -0.56
CA ASP A 104 11.72 21.95 0.63
C ASP A 104 12.86 22.94 0.33
N ALA A 105 12.62 24.23 0.58
CA ALA A 105 13.57 25.28 0.26
C ALA A 105 14.88 25.20 1.07
N GLN A 106 14.85 24.57 2.23
CA GLN A 106 16.03 24.45 3.11
C GLN A 106 16.94 23.28 2.73
N THR A 107 16.34 22.15 2.40
CA THR A 107 17.07 20.90 2.11
C THR A 107 17.26 20.64 0.63
N GLY A 108 16.45 21.26 -0.23
CA GLY A 108 16.37 20.97 -1.67
C GLY A 108 15.80 19.60 -2.02
N LYS A 109 15.29 18.86 -1.03
CA LYS A 109 14.67 17.55 -1.21
C LYS A 109 13.17 17.67 -1.44
N MET A 110 12.56 16.64 -2.02
CA MET A 110 11.10 16.53 -2.12
C MET A 110 10.47 16.54 -0.72
N VAL A 111 9.36 17.25 -0.58
CA VAL A 111 8.59 17.28 0.67
C VAL A 111 7.90 15.95 0.87
N GLY A 112 8.09 15.36 2.05
CA GLY A 112 7.50 14.09 2.45
C GLY A 112 6.32 14.26 3.40
N THR A 113 5.38 13.34 3.29
CA THR A 113 4.28 13.11 4.24
C THR A 113 4.43 11.71 4.82
N LEU A 114 4.52 11.60 6.14
CA LEU A 114 4.46 10.31 6.82
C LEU A 114 3.02 9.80 6.78
N ARG A 115 2.78 8.73 6.02
CA ARG A 115 1.49 8.06 5.91
C ARG A 115 1.40 6.94 6.94
N ILE A 116 0.45 7.04 7.86
CA ILE A 116 0.26 6.10 8.97
C ILE A 116 -1.05 5.33 8.77
N PRO A 117 -1.00 4.01 8.48
CA PRO A 117 -2.19 3.18 8.43
C PRO A 117 -2.94 3.18 9.76
N CYS A 118 -4.27 3.32 9.72
CA CYS A 118 -5.13 3.44 10.88
C CYS A 118 -6.36 2.54 10.76
N PHE A 119 -6.88 2.16 11.92
CA PHE A 119 -8.23 1.65 12.07
C PHE A 119 -9.18 2.81 12.36
N LEU A 120 -10.40 2.74 11.83
CA LEU A 120 -11.46 3.72 12.09
C LEU A 120 -12.40 3.19 13.19
N ILE A 121 -12.64 4.02 14.20
CA ILE A 121 -13.44 3.64 15.37
C ILE A 121 -14.59 4.63 15.53
N HIS A 122 -15.81 4.11 15.61
CA HIS A 122 -17.01 4.86 15.95
C HIS A 122 -17.69 4.22 17.17
N ASN A 123 -17.88 5.01 18.25
CA ASN A 123 -18.45 4.52 19.50
C ASN A 123 -17.79 3.20 19.99
N GLU A 124 -16.47 3.18 20.03
CA GLU A 124 -15.65 2.04 20.46
C GLU A 124 -15.71 0.80 19.53
N ILE A 125 -16.36 0.90 18.39
CA ILE A 125 -16.48 -0.17 17.39
C ILE A 125 -15.58 0.13 16.20
N PHE A 126 -14.80 -0.87 15.78
CA PHE A 126 -14.01 -0.80 14.55
C PHE A 126 -14.92 -0.95 13.33
N VAL A 127 -14.83 0.00 12.37
CA VAL A 127 -15.83 0.17 11.31
C VAL A 127 -15.26 0.26 9.90
N ASP A 128 -13.97 0.02 9.72
CA ASP A 128 -13.26 0.17 8.44
C ASP A 128 -12.89 -1.16 7.78
N SER A 129 -12.45 -1.11 6.53
CA SER A 129 -12.06 -2.28 5.74
C SER A 129 -10.88 -3.03 6.34
N ARG A 130 -9.87 -2.32 6.87
CA ARG A 130 -8.71 -2.94 7.51
C ARG A 130 -9.10 -3.70 8.77
N SER A 131 -10.05 -3.17 9.54
CA SER A 131 -10.59 -3.86 10.73
C SER A 131 -11.35 -5.12 10.37
N ILE A 132 -12.14 -5.12 9.28
CA ILE A 132 -12.82 -6.33 8.79
C ILE A 132 -11.80 -7.40 8.39
N LEU A 133 -10.74 -7.02 7.68
CA LEU A 133 -9.68 -7.95 7.31
C LEU A 133 -9.06 -8.58 8.57
N GLN A 134 -8.64 -7.76 9.54
CA GLN A 134 -8.06 -8.25 10.79
C GLN A 134 -9.01 -9.17 11.56
N ASN A 135 -10.26 -8.75 11.75
CA ASN A 135 -11.26 -9.55 12.45
C ASN A 135 -11.53 -10.89 11.74
N SER A 136 -11.51 -10.89 10.41
CA SER A 136 -11.68 -12.11 9.61
C SER A 136 -10.51 -13.08 9.79
N LEU A 137 -9.29 -12.55 9.80
CA LEU A 137 -8.06 -13.34 10.03
C LEU A 137 -8.06 -13.94 11.44
N ASP A 138 -8.37 -13.15 12.47
CA ASP A 138 -8.43 -13.60 13.85
C ASP A 138 -9.53 -14.68 14.05
N TYR A 139 -10.67 -14.48 13.41
CA TYR A 139 -11.76 -15.46 13.46
C TYR A 139 -11.36 -16.79 12.81
N VAL A 140 -10.78 -16.75 11.62
CA VAL A 140 -10.35 -17.96 10.91
C VAL A 140 -9.25 -18.69 11.68
N GLU A 141 -8.28 -17.98 12.23
CA GLU A 141 -7.24 -18.56 13.09
C GLU A 141 -7.87 -19.32 14.27
N ALA A 142 -8.76 -18.65 15.00
CA ALA A 142 -9.43 -19.27 16.17
C ALA A 142 -10.23 -20.53 15.78
N GLN A 143 -11.00 -20.48 14.68
CA GLN A 143 -11.78 -21.62 14.20
C GLN A 143 -10.89 -22.78 13.76
N MET A 144 -9.80 -22.51 13.06
CA MET A 144 -8.87 -23.55 12.59
C MET A 144 -8.13 -24.19 13.77
N LEU A 145 -7.67 -23.43 14.75
CA LEU A 145 -7.03 -23.97 15.95
C LEU A 145 -7.99 -24.85 16.76
N GLU A 146 -9.24 -24.47 16.88
CA GLU A 146 -10.27 -25.30 17.52
C GLU A 146 -10.52 -26.59 16.71
N MET A 147 -10.59 -26.50 15.40
CA MET A 147 -10.74 -27.68 14.51
C MET A 147 -9.54 -28.64 14.67
N PHE A 148 -8.33 -28.12 14.71
CA PHE A 148 -7.11 -28.93 14.88
C PHE A 148 -7.05 -29.65 16.25
N LYS A 149 -7.55 -29.03 17.31
CA LYS A 149 -7.69 -29.71 18.61
C LYS A 149 -8.69 -30.86 18.57
N LYS A 150 -9.78 -30.71 17.80
CA LYS A 150 -10.79 -31.76 17.63
C LYS A 150 -10.36 -32.86 16.65
N HIS A 151 -9.57 -32.49 15.65
CA HIS A 151 -9.11 -33.36 14.57
C HIS A 151 -7.59 -33.23 14.39
N PRO A 152 -6.80 -33.81 15.29
CA PRO A 152 -5.33 -33.62 15.33
C PRO A 152 -4.59 -34.24 14.16
N GLN A 153 -5.26 -35.07 13.35
CA GLN A 153 -4.69 -35.71 12.16
C GLN A 153 -5.55 -35.44 10.93
N ILE A 154 -4.93 -34.97 9.88
CA ILE A 154 -5.53 -34.72 8.55
C ILE A 154 -4.74 -35.48 7.52
N ALA A 155 -5.42 -36.06 6.54
CA ALA A 155 -4.80 -36.77 5.42
C ALA A 155 -3.78 -35.88 4.69
N GLY A 156 -2.59 -36.41 4.48
CA GLY A 156 -1.47 -35.67 3.90
C GLY A 156 -0.57 -34.96 4.91
N LEU A 157 -0.96 -34.90 6.20
CA LEU A 157 -0.20 -34.30 7.29
C LEU A 157 0.00 -35.27 8.45
N GLU A 158 0.08 -36.58 8.18
CA GLU A 158 0.15 -37.64 9.18
C GLU A 158 1.38 -37.57 10.08
N HIS A 159 2.41 -36.84 9.64
CA HIS A 159 3.66 -36.62 10.39
C HIS A 159 3.59 -35.44 11.36
N VAL A 160 2.47 -34.69 11.38
CA VAL A 160 2.26 -33.51 12.22
C VAL A 160 1.10 -33.74 13.17
N ASP A 161 1.32 -33.54 14.47
CA ASP A 161 0.23 -33.45 15.43
C ASP A 161 -0.33 -32.03 15.44
N LEU A 162 -1.43 -31.83 14.74
CA LEU A 162 -2.06 -30.53 14.57
C LEU A 162 -2.57 -29.92 15.89
N SER A 163 -2.81 -30.75 16.91
CA SER A 163 -3.24 -30.26 18.23
C SER A 163 -2.17 -29.44 18.97
N GLN A 164 -0.92 -29.55 18.54
CA GLN A 164 0.21 -28.80 19.07
C GLN A 164 0.45 -27.45 18.41
N ILE A 165 -0.32 -27.14 17.35
CA ILE A 165 -0.22 -25.84 16.67
C ILE A 165 -0.86 -24.78 17.56
N GLU A 166 -0.07 -23.75 17.89
CA GLU A 166 -0.51 -22.66 18.78
C GLU A 166 -0.91 -21.40 18.01
N LYS A 167 -0.40 -21.24 16.76
CA LYS A 167 -0.62 -20.05 15.93
C LYS A 167 -0.71 -20.41 14.46
N LEU A 168 -1.62 -19.72 13.76
CA LEU A 168 -1.72 -19.74 12.30
C LEU A 168 -1.53 -18.32 11.77
N VAL A 169 -0.81 -18.20 10.69
CA VAL A 169 -0.60 -16.93 9.99
C VAL A 169 -1.09 -17.07 8.57
N PHE A 170 -2.02 -16.21 8.19
CA PHE A 170 -2.43 -16.10 6.79
C PHE A 170 -1.42 -15.24 6.03
N THR A 171 -0.85 -15.80 4.96
CA THR A 171 0.04 -15.09 4.06
C THR A 171 -0.56 -15.03 2.66
N CYS A 172 -0.40 -13.91 2.00
CA CYS A 172 -0.78 -13.71 0.60
C CYS A 172 0.23 -12.79 -0.08
N ALA A 173 0.17 -12.79 -1.39
CA ALA A 173 0.95 -11.89 -2.24
C ALA A 173 0.00 -11.20 -3.22
N THR A 174 0.29 -9.96 -3.55
CA THR A 174 -0.45 -9.19 -4.54
C THR A 174 0.30 -9.23 -5.87
N GLU A 175 -0.46 -9.26 -6.95
CA GLU A 175 -0.01 -9.03 -8.32
C GLU A 175 -0.77 -7.81 -8.84
N LEU A 176 -0.04 -6.73 -9.14
CA LEU A 176 -0.64 -5.48 -9.59
C LEU A 176 -0.40 -5.29 -11.08
N GLU A 177 -1.47 -5.34 -11.86
CA GLU A 177 -1.45 -5.06 -13.29
C GLU A 177 -1.80 -3.59 -13.57
N PHE A 178 -0.98 -2.91 -14.38
CA PHE A 178 -1.20 -1.51 -14.70
C PHE A 178 -0.77 -1.16 -16.13
N TRP A 179 -1.31 -0.05 -16.65
CA TRP A 179 -1.01 0.43 -17.97
C TRP A 179 -0.06 1.61 -17.94
N VAL A 180 1.05 1.49 -18.68
CA VAL A 180 1.98 2.60 -18.90
C VAL A 180 1.65 3.25 -20.22
N LYS A 181 1.36 4.54 -20.20
CA LYS A 181 1.05 5.35 -21.38
C LYS A 181 2.27 6.15 -21.77
N SER A 182 2.72 5.97 -23.02
CA SER A 182 3.80 6.77 -23.61
C SER A 182 3.25 7.64 -24.73
N PRO A 183 3.67 8.92 -24.84
CA PRO A 183 3.46 9.72 -26.04
C PRO A 183 4.14 9.04 -27.24
N ARG A 184 3.55 9.19 -28.43
CA ARG A 184 4.12 8.61 -29.65
C ARG A 184 5.56 9.05 -29.91
N GLU A 185 5.88 10.31 -29.63
CA GLU A 185 7.21 10.89 -29.85
C GLU A 185 8.31 10.15 -29.08
N ASP A 186 7.96 9.57 -27.91
CA ASP A 186 8.85 8.82 -27.04
C ASP A 186 8.76 7.31 -27.23
N ALA A 187 7.77 6.82 -28.01
CA ALA A 187 7.60 5.39 -28.23
C ALA A 187 8.57 4.89 -29.32
N PRO A 188 9.50 3.98 -29.01
CA PRO A 188 10.37 3.38 -30.04
C PRO A 188 9.51 2.65 -31.09
N ILE A 189 9.82 2.87 -32.39
CA ILE A 189 9.16 2.16 -33.49
C ILE A 189 9.21 0.65 -33.31
N GLU A 190 10.27 0.14 -32.70
CA GLU A 190 10.45 -1.27 -32.36
C GLU A 190 9.46 -1.79 -31.32
N ALA A 191 9.05 -0.98 -30.36
CA ALA A 191 8.01 -1.35 -29.39
C ALA A 191 6.64 -1.44 -30.07
N LEU A 192 6.38 -0.57 -31.05
CA LEU A 192 5.16 -0.60 -31.86
C LEU A 192 5.10 -1.83 -32.77
N SER A 193 6.21 -2.25 -33.35
CA SER A 193 6.25 -3.43 -34.23
C SER A 193 6.12 -4.74 -33.46
N SER A 194 6.63 -4.84 -32.26
CA SER A 194 6.46 -6.02 -31.39
C SER A 194 5.04 -6.16 -30.87
N SER A 195 4.28 -5.07 -30.82
CA SER A 195 2.89 -5.05 -30.37
C SER A 195 1.90 -5.73 -31.31
N GLN A 196 2.29 -5.94 -32.56
CA GLN A 196 1.42 -6.60 -33.55
C GLN A 196 1.37 -8.13 -33.38
N MET A 197 2.25 -8.71 -32.58
CA MET A 197 2.24 -10.13 -32.26
C MET A 197 1.50 -10.37 -30.91
N MET A 198 0.20 -10.23 -30.93
CA MET A 198 -0.65 -10.20 -29.73
C MET A 198 -0.64 -11.47 -28.86
N GLN A 199 -0.17 -12.60 -29.37
CA GLN A 199 -0.24 -13.88 -28.62
C GLN A 199 0.98 -14.20 -27.77
N GLU A 200 2.06 -13.42 -27.86
CA GLU A 200 3.33 -13.72 -27.23
C GLU A 200 3.85 -12.58 -26.33
N GLN A 201 2.97 -11.67 -25.84
CA GLN A 201 3.43 -10.49 -25.11
C GLN A 201 3.74 -10.73 -23.63
N TYR A 202 3.13 -11.72 -23.07
CA TYR A 202 3.44 -12.17 -21.71
C TYR A 202 4.92 -12.59 -21.61
N TRP A 203 5.63 -11.99 -20.66
CA TRP A 203 7.07 -12.22 -20.44
C TRP A 203 8.00 -11.75 -21.58
N GLN A 204 7.52 -11.06 -22.58
CA GLN A 204 8.39 -10.48 -23.58
C GLN A 204 9.28 -9.37 -23.00
N ARG A 205 10.44 -9.21 -23.59
CA ARG A 205 11.39 -8.18 -23.20
C ARG A 205 10.79 -6.78 -23.36
N THR A 206 10.72 -6.03 -22.25
CA THR A 206 10.39 -4.60 -22.28
C THR A 206 11.51 -3.78 -22.92
N ARG A 207 11.16 -2.64 -23.55
CA ARG A 207 12.08 -1.76 -24.25
C ARG A 207 11.74 -0.29 -24.02
N GLY A 208 12.72 0.59 -24.28
CA GLY A 208 12.52 2.04 -24.22
C GLY A 208 12.02 2.53 -22.86
N ASN A 209 11.14 3.52 -22.89
CA ASN A 209 10.59 4.15 -21.66
C ASN A 209 9.77 3.20 -20.80
N VAL A 210 9.09 2.22 -21.40
CA VAL A 210 8.33 1.20 -20.68
C VAL A 210 9.27 0.32 -19.85
N ARG A 211 10.41 -0.08 -20.39
CA ARG A 211 11.45 -0.79 -19.65
C ARG A 211 11.96 0.04 -18.47
N THR A 212 12.27 1.31 -18.73
CA THR A 212 12.76 2.22 -17.69
C THR A 212 11.74 2.39 -16.58
N ALA A 213 10.45 2.56 -16.93
CA ALA A 213 9.37 2.67 -15.93
C ALA A 213 9.27 1.41 -15.06
N LEU A 214 9.32 0.22 -15.67
CA LEU A 214 9.27 -1.04 -14.93
C LEU A 214 10.47 -1.20 -13.98
N GLU A 215 11.68 -0.95 -14.47
CA GLU A 215 12.91 -1.07 -13.67
C GLU A 215 12.89 -0.08 -12.49
N GLN A 216 12.51 1.18 -12.73
CA GLN A 216 12.40 2.19 -11.67
C GLN A 216 11.28 1.87 -10.65
N THR A 217 10.18 1.28 -11.10
CA THR A 217 9.11 0.83 -10.20
C THR A 217 9.63 -0.24 -9.25
N ILE A 218 10.31 -1.27 -9.74
CA ILE A 218 10.87 -2.34 -8.91
C ILE A 218 11.93 -1.80 -7.95
N GLU A 219 12.85 -0.95 -8.42
CA GLU A 219 13.86 -0.31 -7.56
C GLU A 219 13.21 0.52 -6.45
N MET A 220 12.16 1.27 -6.76
CA MET A 220 11.44 2.06 -5.77
C MET A 220 10.68 1.18 -4.77
N MET A 221 10.06 0.08 -5.23
CA MET A 221 9.45 -0.90 -4.34
C MET A 221 10.46 -1.48 -3.35
N GLU A 222 11.68 -1.82 -3.80
CA GLU A 222 12.75 -2.28 -2.91
C GLU A 222 13.14 -1.20 -1.89
N ALA A 223 13.31 0.06 -2.33
CA ALA A 223 13.65 1.17 -1.45
C ALA A 223 12.61 1.40 -0.34
N TYR A 224 11.33 1.22 -0.65
CA TYR A 224 10.22 1.30 0.30
C TYR A 224 10.04 0.04 1.17
N GLY A 225 10.86 -0.99 0.98
CA GLY A 225 10.69 -2.24 1.73
C GLY A 225 9.43 -3.03 1.36
N LEU A 226 8.89 -2.81 0.16
CA LEU A 226 7.68 -3.48 -0.33
C LEU A 226 7.92 -4.92 -0.81
N GLU A 227 9.16 -5.38 -0.80
CA GLU A 227 9.54 -6.75 -1.15
C GLU A 227 9.03 -7.24 -2.51
N PRO A 228 9.38 -6.57 -3.63
CA PRO A 228 9.00 -7.04 -4.96
C PRO A 228 9.63 -8.41 -5.25
N GLU A 229 8.86 -9.29 -5.89
CA GLU A 229 9.35 -10.58 -6.38
C GLU A 229 9.80 -10.48 -7.82
N MET A 230 8.97 -9.89 -8.69
CA MET A 230 9.29 -9.68 -10.09
C MET A 230 8.43 -8.59 -10.72
N GLY A 231 8.76 -8.22 -11.96
CA GLY A 231 7.91 -7.42 -12.82
C GLY A 231 8.14 -7.79 -14.28
N HIS A 232 7.09 -7.75 -15.09
CA HIS A 232 7.11 -8.17 -16.48
C HIS A 232 5.99 -7.52 -17.31
N LYS A 233 6.01 -7.74 -18.62
CA LYS A 233 4.88 -7.44 -19.50
C LYS A 233 3.71 -8.39 -19.21
N GLU A 234 2.50 -7.86 -19.35
CA GLU A 234 1.27 -8.63 -19.13
C GLU A 234 0.48 -8.86 -20.44
N CYS A 235 -0.47 -9.79 -20.40
CA CYS A 235 -1.23 -10.25 -21.57
C CYS A 235 -2.11 -9.18 -22.24
N GLY A 236 -2.36 -8.04 -21.60
CA GLY A 236 -3.14 -6.93 -22.17
C GLY A 236 -2.54 -6.35 -23.42
N GLY A 237 -1.27 -6.63 -23.67
CA GLY A 237 -0.56 -6.26 -24.88
C GLY A 237 -0.30 -4.77 -24.99
N VAL A 238 -0.24 -4.30 -26.24
CA VAL A 238 -0.04 -2.89 -26.56
C VAL A 238 -1.28 -2.31 -27.19
N ARG A 239 -1.71 -1.14 -26.72
CA ARG A 239 -2.84 -0.40 -27.29
C ARG A 239 -2.39 0.96 -27.77
N GLY A 240 -2.78 1.30 -29.00
CA GLY A 240 -2.53 2.60 -29.60
C GLY A 240 -3.81 3.44 -29.65
N GLN A 241 -3.69 4.73 -29.37
CA GLN A 241 -4.74 5.71 -29.62
C GLN A 241 -4.43 6.43 -30.94
N ILE A 242 -5.43 6.50 -31.82
CA ILE A 242 -5.31 7.17 -33.13
C ILE A 242 -6.18 8.42 -33.11
N ASP A 243 -5.65 9.55 -33.61
CA ASP A 243 -6.40 10.79 -33.78
C ASP A 243 -7.33 10.76 -35.01
N GLY A 244 -8.12 11.81 -35.19
CA GLY A 244 -9.04 11.95 -36.31
C GLY A 244 -8.38 12.02 -37.73
N ALA A 245 -7.05 12.22 -37.79
CA ALA A 245 -6.25 12.22 -39.02
C ALA A 245 -5.55 10.87 -39.25
N GLY A 246 -5.76 9.89 -38.37
CA GLY A 246 -5.15 8.56 -38.48
C GLY A 246 -3.74 8.46 -37.89
N HIS A 247 -3.28 9.47 -37.14
CA HIS A 247 -1.98 9.45 -36.51
C HIS A 247 -2.09 8.82 -35.10
N MET A 248 -1.14 7.97 -34.78
CA MET A 248 -1.03 7.42 -33.43
C MET A 248 -0.54 8.49 -32.46
N THR A 249 -1.31 8.77 -31.40
CA THR A 249 -0.99 9.82 -30.42
C THR A 249 -0.39 9.27 -29.14
N HIS A 250 -0.79 8.06 -28.76
CA HIS A 250 -0.31 7.41 -27.54
C HIS A 250 -0.18 5.91 -27.76
N VAL A 251 0.74 5.32 -27.02
CA VAL A 251 0.90 3.87 -26.88
C VAL A 251 0.80 3.52 -25.40
N MET A 252 0.06 2.48 -25.11
CA MET A 252 -0.06 1.93 -23.75
C MET A 252 0.37 0.48 -23.77
N GLU A 253 1.19 0.10 -22.80
CA GLU A 253 1.58 -1.29 -22.55
C GLU A 253 1.16 -1.71 -21.15
N GLN A 254 0.67 -2.93 -21.00
CA GLN A 254 0.32 -3.50 -19.72
C GLN A 254 1.54 -4.15 -19.09
N LEU A 255 1.82 -3.76 -17.85
CA LEU A 255 2.87 -4.29 -17.01
C LEU A 255 2.26 -4.88 -15.75
N GLU A 256 3.02 -5.76 -15.12
CA GLU A 256 2.69 -6.36 -13.84
C GLU A 256 3.90 -6.29 -12.92
N VAL A 257 3.63 -6.05 -11.64
CA VAL A 257 4.61 -6.18 -10.56
C VAL A 257 4.03 -7.08 -9.48
N ASP A 258 4.84 -8.00 -9.00
CA ASP A 258 4.45 -9.03 -8.05
C ASP A 258 5.20 -8.82 -6.75
N TRP A 259 4.48 -8.97 -5.63
CA TRP A 259 5.04 -8.95 -4.27
C TRP A 259 5.36 -10.34 -3.78
N LYS A 260 6.35 -10.45 -2.91
CA LYS A 260 6.53 -11.64 -2.08
C LYS A 260 5.37 -11.80 -1.11
N PHE A 261 5.16 -13.04 -0.65
CA PHE A 261 4.17 -13.31 0.40
C PHE A 261 4.45 -12.51 1.67
N ASN A 262 3.43 -11.90 2.23
CA ASN A 262 3.46 -11.21 3.51
C ASN A 262 2.18 -11.49 4.30
N ILE A 263 2.11 -11.06 5.56
CA ILE A 263 0.90 -11.17 6.38
C ILE A 263 -0.21 -10.29 5.79
N GLY A 264 -1.48 -10.69 6.02
CA GLY A 264 -2.64 -10.12 5.34
C GLY A 264 -2.74 -8.59 5.37
N LEU A 265 -2.62 -7.94 6.54
CA LEU A 265 -2.67 -6.47 6.63
C LEU A 265 -1.50 -5.80 5.93
N GLN A 266 -0.27 -6.34 6.09
CA GLN A 266 0.90 -5.75 5.43
C GLN A 266 0.79 -5.87 3.91
N THR A 267 0.26 -6.99 3.39
CA THR A 267 0.02 -7.15 1.95
C THR A 267 -0.98 -6.11 1.45
N ALA A 268 -2.09 -5.89 2.15
CA ALA A 268 -3.08 -4.88 1.79
C ALA A 268 -2.53 -3.45 1.83
N ASP A 269 -1.65 -3.14 2.79
CA ASP A 269 -1.03 -1.82 2.89
C ASP A 269 0.09 -1.61 1.85
N ASN A 270 0.72 -2.68 1.37
CA ASN A 270 1.77 -2.60 0.34
C ASN A 270 1.19 -2.26 -1.04
N GLU A 271 -0.02 -2.74 -1.33
CA GLU A 271 -0.74 -2.45 -2.58
C GLU A 271 -1.27 -1.01 -2.62
#